data_e4d209b50c9270cc464e3a29cdcd5d2f
#
_entry.id   e4d209b50c9270cc464e3a29cdcd5d2f
#
_cell.length_a   1.000
_cell.length_b   1.000
_cell.length_c   1.000
_cell.angle_alpha   90.00
_cell.angle_beta   90.00
_cell.angle_gamma   90.00
#
_symmetry.space_group_name_H-M   'P 1'
#
loop_
_entity.id
_entity.type
_entity.pdbx_description
1 polymer ?
#
loop_
_entity_poly.entity_id
_entity_poly.type
_entity_poly.pdbx_seq_one_letter_code
_entity_poly.pdbx_strand_id
1 'polypeptide(L)'
;MRATNLAKSVLKHALGSGALLAALAVAATVAAPAALAQAPRNYATLAMVAEPQTLDPMASTADLVATIMQHVFEPLYTFDAKWNVVPMLAESMPKISADGKSYSITLRKGVMLHNGRELNADDVVASLQRWIEQSPRGKAVGAQIESLKAKGALGVDIVLKAPYAPLVSQLALPSGMAAIMAKESIAQPLKDFVGTGPYKFKERQPDRFVILTRFDKYSARKEPANGYGGKREALIEELRFVPVPNASTRVEGALAAQYDFADLLPVEALTRLEKSGGKTVPILTPSFGFPYLVFNTKEGVLANQAMRQAVQTGMGEGEMLAAGFGDTRFFIAEGNHFPKGSPFYSTSGTELYNQRNGPKAKEAAAKAGYKGEPIRLMASRQYDFHYNMALLMAEQLKKAGFKVELNIVDWATLVQRRNDPKLWDIYVTHSGQFPEPMLSPPQLGDGAPGWWDTPAKKAALQAFNVESDPAKRGALWGKVQQVVYDEVPYVNVGKFNGLSARSPALDNYQPATWPFFWNAKIK
;
A
#
# COMPACT_ATOMS: atom_id res chain seq x y z
N MET A 1 -71.22 -4.05 18.90
CA MET A 1 -72.41 -4.93 18.74
C MET A 1 -71.93 -6.37 18.67
N ARG A 2 -72.38 -7.09 19.68
CA ARG A 2 -72.67 -8.53 19.83
C ARG A 2 -71.51 -9.48 19.48
N ALA A 3 -70.77 -10.09 20.50
CA ALA A 3 -71.29 -11.13 21.43
C ALA A 3 -71.62 -12.44 20.69
N THR A 4 -71.26 -13.61 21.05
CA THR A 4 -71.11 -14.36 22.29
C THR A 4 -70.81 -15.82 21.92
N ASN A 5 -69.89 -16.47 22.66
CA ASN A 5 -70.18 -17.63 23.53
C ASN A 5 -70.66 -18.97 22.93
N LEU A 6 -70.02 -20.08 23.25
CA LEU A 6 -70.42 -21.17 24.20
C LEU A 6 -69.45 -22.32 23.99
N ALA A 7 -68.65 -22.76 24.88
CA ALA A 7 -68.76 -23.38 26.19
C ALA A 7 -69.31 -24.83 26.20
N LYS A 8 -68.46 -25.72 26.66
CA LYS A 8 -68.71 -26.80 27.60
C LYS A 8 -69.49 -28.06 27.21
N SER A 9 -68.89 -29.12 27.59
CA SER A 9 -69.52 -30.23 28.35
C SER A 9 -69.12 -31.61 27.77
N VAL A 10 -68.73 -32.66 28.42
CA VAL A 10 -68.85 -33.30 29.75
C VAL A 10 -68.20 -34.67 29.53
N LEU A 11 -67.26 -35.05 30.26
CA LEU A 11 -67.11 -35.92 31.45
C LEU A 11 -67.83 -37.27 31.43
N LYS A 12 -67.06 -38.31 31.78
CA LYS A 12 -67.37 -39.52 32.54
C LYS A 12 -67.47 -40.85 31.79
N HIS A 13 -66.79 -41.77 32.19
CA HIS A 13 -66.80 -42.94 33.09
C HIS A 13 -65.97 -44.08 32.46
N ALA A 14 -65.31 -44.95 33.02
CA ALA A 14 -64.93 -45.37 34.35
C ALA A 14 -64.22 -46.73 34.19
N LEU A 15 -63.26 -46.98 35.01
CA LEU A 15 -62.90 -48.21 35.70
C LEU A 15 -62.88 -49.58 35.00
N GLY A 16 -61.75 -50.22 35.10
CA GLY A 16 -61.68 -51.69 35.12
C GLY A 16 -60.26 -52.26 34.96
N SER A 17 -59.56 -52.37 36.07
CA SER A 17 -58.76 -53.52 36.57
C SER A 17 -57.78 -54.26 35.67
N GLY A 18 -56.53 -54.30 36.10
CA GLY A 18 -55.84 -55.57 36.21
C GLY A 18 -54.45 -55.66 35.58
N ALA A 19 -53.46 -55.41 36.40
CA ALA A 19 -52.17 -56.12 36.58
C ALA A 19 -51.50 -56.81 35.38
N LEU A 20 -50.29 -56.48 35.05
CA LEU A 20 -49.05 -57.13 35.44
C LEU A 20 -47.81 -56.44 34.82
N LEU A 21 -46.81 -56.34 35.66
CA LEU A 21 -45.47 -55.80 35.33
C LEU A 21 -44.77 -56.60 34.21
N ALA A 22 -44.18 -55.90 33.24
CA ALA A 22 -42.94 -56.32 32.61
C ALA A 22 -42.11 -55.08 32.29
N ALA A 23 -41.11 -54.84 33.11
CA ALA A 23 -40.11 -53.80 32.88
C ALA A 23 -39.23 -54.24 31.71
N LEU A 24 -39.44 -53.60 30.56
CA LEU A 24 -38.46 -53.57 29.48
C LEU A 24 -37.76 -52.17 29.49
N ALA A 25 -36.58 -52.15 30.12
CA ALA A 25 -35.63 -51.04 30.01
C ALA A 25 -35.11 -51.02 28.58
N VAL A 26 -35.73 -50.25 27.72
CA VAL A 26 -35.13 -49.86 26.44
C VAL A 26 -34.11 -48.77 26.77
N ALA A 27 -32.81 -49.17 26.85
CA ALA A 27 -31.70 -48.25 26.84
C ALA A 27 -31.68 -47.58 25.47
N ALA A 28 -32.31 -46.41 25.38
CA ALA A 28 -32.11 -45.50 24.24
C ALA A 28 -30.67 -44.99 24.35
N THR A 29 -29.74 -45.66 23.68
CA THR A 29 -28.45 -45.09 23.34
C THR A 29 -28.71 -43.89 22.44
N VAL A 30 -28.72 -42.71 23.03
CA VAL A 30 -28.60 -41.46 22.31
C VAL A 30 -27.21 -41.49 21.66
N ALA A 31 -27.15 -42.00 20.43
CA ALA A 31 -25.99 -41.79 19.58
C ALA A 31 -25.89 -40.28 19.38
N ALA A 32 -24.99 -39.62 20.11
CA ALA A 32 -24.60 -38.27 19.81
C ALA A 32 -24.26 -38.22 18.29
N PRO A 33 -24.82 -37.29 17.51
CA PRO A 33 -24.41 -37.19 16.13
C PRO A 33 -22.91 -37.01 16.14
N ALA A 34 -22.17 -37.96 15.55
CA ALA A 34 -20.77 -37.81 15.28
C ALA A 34 -20.67 -36.47 14.52
N ALA A 35 -20.03 -35.49 15.15
CA ALA A 35 -19.72 -34.26 14.47
C ALA A 35 -18.96 -34.67 13.22
N LEU A 36 -19.60 -34.60 12.07
CA LEU A 36 -18.96 -34.76 10.78
C LEU A 36 -17.84 -33.70 10.81
N ALA A 37 -16.61 -34.15 11.03
CA ALA A 37 -15.46 -33.31 10.91
C ALA A 37 -15.56 -32.70 9.52
N GLN A 38 -15.94 -31.44 9.45
CA GLN A 38 -15.92 -30.70 8.17
C GLN A 38 -14.52 -30.90 7.62
N ALA A 39 -14.44 -31.35 6.36
CA ALA A 39 -13.17 -31.43 5.66
C ALA A 39 -12.42 -30.11 5.86
N PRO A 40 -11.13 -30.13 6.18
CA PRO A 40 -10.40 -28.92 6.47
C PRO A 40 -10.58 -27.94 5.32
N ARG A 41 -11.10 -26.77 5.66
CA ARG A 41 -11.36 -25.69 4.70
C ARG A 41 -10.02 -25.28 4.07
N ASN A 42 -9.90 -25.35 2.75
CA ASN A 42 -8.69 -24.95 2.04
C ASN A 42 -8.89 -23.67 1.19
N TYR A 43 -9.61 -22.70 1.74
CA TYR A 43 -9.75 -21.37 1.16
C TYR A 43 -9.62 -20.31 2.24
N ALA A 44 -9.18 -19.10 1.82
CA ALA A 44 -9.13 -17.92 2.68
C ALA A 44 -10.11 -16.85 2.18
N THR A 45 -10.87 -16.26 3.10
CA THR A 45 -11.75 -15.11 2.83
C THR A 45 -11.08 -13.83 3.29
N LEU A 46 -10.81 -12.92 2.36
CA LEU A 46 -9.97 -11.74 2.51
C LEU A 46 -10.84 -10.50 2.31
N ALA A 47 -11.20 -9.81 3.41
CA ALA A 47 -12.02 -8.61 3.36
C ALA A 47 -11.17 -7.40 2.95
N MET A 48 -11.50 -6.83 1.79
CA MET A 48 -10.78 -5.71 1.18
C MET A 48 -11.56 -4.41 1.32
N VAL A 49 -10.84 -3.29 1.24
CA VAL A 49 -11.38 -1.93 1.45
C VAL A 49 -12.41 -1.48 0.41
N ALA A 50 -12.40 -2.07 -0.78
CA ALA A 50 -13.28 -1.69 -1.88
C ALA A 50 -13.40 -2.79 -2.93
N GLU A 51 -14.31 -2.61 -3.88
CA GLU A 51 -14.33 -3.33 -5.14
C GLU A 51 -13.21 -2.81 -6.08
N PRO A 52 -12.36 -3.67 -6.68
CA PRO A 52 -11.42 -3.22 -7.68
C PRO A 52 -12.15 -2.80 -8.97
N GLN A 53 -11.91 -1.56 -9.42
CA GLN A 53 -12.52 -1.05 -10.66
C GLN A 53 -12.08 -1.84 -11.90
N THR A 54 -10.85 -2.34 -11.86
CA THR A 54 -10.26 -3.20 -12.89
C THR A 54 -9.37 -4.26 -12.24
N LEU A 55 -9.14 -5.36 -12.94
CA LEU A 55 -8.12 -6.35 -12.59
C LEU A 55 -6.88 -6.26 -13.52
N ASP A 56 -6.83 -5.26 -14.39
CA ASP A 56 -5.65 -4.99 -15.21
C ASP A 56 -4.59 -4.25 -14.39
N PRO A 57 -3.46 -4.91 -14.02
CA PRO A 57 -2.44 -4.32 -13.16
C PRO A 57 -1.65 -3.20 -13.83
N MET A 58 -1.73 -3.08 -15.17
CA MET A 58 -1.08 -2.01 -15.91
C MET A 58 -1.97 -0.77 -16.02
N ALA A 59 -3.30 -0.96 -16.08
CA ALA A 59 -4.26 0.14 -16.21
C ALA A 59 -4.51 0.89 -14.90
N SER A 60 -4.04 0.38 -13.76
CA SER A 60 -4.29 0.96 -12.45
C SER A 60 -3.05 0.95 -11.55
N THR A 61 -2.85 2.04 -10.80
CA THR A 61 -1.86 2.12 -9.73
C THR A 61 -2.48 1.94 -8.34
N ALA A 62 -3.75 1.52 -8.26
CA ALA A 62 -4.44 1.28 -6.99
C ALA A 62 -3.82 0.08 -6.26
N ASP A 63 -3.54 0.24 -4.97
CA ASP A 63 -2.92 -0.79 -4.13
C ASP A 63 -3.79 -2.04 -4.03
N LEU A 64 -5.11 -1.90 -4.06
CA LEU A 64 -6.06 -3.03 -4.10
C LEU A 64 -5.85 -3.92 -5.33
N VAL A 65 -5.63 -3.33 -6.52
CA VAL A 65 -5.35 -4.08 -7.76
C VAL A 65 -3.99 -4.77 -7.64
N ALA A 66 -2.98 -4.08 -7.11
CA ALA A 66 -1.66 -4.65 -6.84
C ALA A 66 -1.77 -5.85 -5.87
N THR A 67 -2.48 -5.70 -4.76
CA THR A 67 -2.72 -6.75 -3.76
C THR A 67 -3.32 -8.01 -4.38
N ILE A 68 -4.32 -7.88 -5.24
CA ILE A 68 -4.97 -9.03 -5.87
C ILE A 68 -4.08 -9.62 -6.98
N MET A 69 -3.62 -8.79 -7.91
CA MET A 69 -3.06 -9.27 -9.18
C MET A 69 -1.59 -9.69 -9.10
N GLN A 70 -0.85 -9.31 -8.03
CA GLN A 70 0.50 -9.84 -7.78
C GLN A 70 0.53 -11.36 -7.48
N HIS A 71 -0.63 -11.98 -7.24
CA HIS A 71 -0.77 -13.43 -7.12
C HIS A 71 -0.88 -14.12 -8.48
N VAL A 72 -1.35 -13.38 -9.51
CA VAL A 72 -1.59 -13.87 -10.86
C VAL A 72 -0.41 -13.57 -11.78
N PHE A 73 0.14 -12.37 -11.67
CA PHE A 73 1.25 -11.90 -12.50
C PHE A 73 2.51 -11.71 -11.67
N GLU A 74 3.64 -11.90 -12.31
CA GLU A 74 4.95 -11.60 -11.75
C GLU A 74 5.69 -10.62 -12.67
N PRO A 75 6.44 -9.67 -12.09
CA PRO A 75 7.36 -8.82 -12.84
C PRO A 75 8.72 -9.49 -13.02
N LEU A 76 9.63 -8.83 -13.75
CA LEU A 76 11.01 -9.31 -13.94
C LEU A 76 11.80 -9.31 -12.62
N TYR A 77 11.58 -8.31 -11.79
CA TYR A 77 12.21 -8.09 -10.49
C TYR A 77 11.13 -7.88 -9.42
N THR A 78 11.50 -7.98 -8.17
CA THR A 78 10.61 -7.70 -7.03
C THR A 78 11.44 -7.13 -5.87
N PHE A 79 10.86 -6.99 -4.67
CA PHE A 79 11.55 -6.45 -3.50
C PHE A 79 11.69 -7.51 -2.40
N ASP A 80 12.84 -7.48 -1.72
CA ASP A 80 13.00 -8.20 -0.46
C ASP A 80 12.35 -7.45 0.72
N ALA A 81 12.42 -8.01 1.93
CA ALA A 81 11.87 -7.40 3.14
C ALA A 81 12.54 -6.08 3.56
N LYS A 82 13.70 -5.75 2.98
CA LYS A 82 14.43 -4.50 3.19
C LYS A 82 14.31 -3.52 2.02
N TRP A 83 13.41 -3.81 1.09
CA TRP A 83 13.19 -3.00 -0.12
C TRP A 83 14.36 -2.99 -1.12
N ASN A 84 15.31 -3.95 -1.03
CA ASN A 84 16.25 -4.16 -2.11
C ASN A 84 15.55 -4.81 -3.29
N VAL A 85 15.90 -4.37 -4.50
CA VAL A 85 15.43 -5.05 -5.72
C VAL A 85 16.14 -6.40 -5.86
N VAL A 86 15.35 -7.44 -6.05
CA VAL A 86 15.82 -8.83 -6.24
C VAL A 86 15.18 -9.45 -7.48
N PRO A 87 15.82 -10.45 -8.11
CA PRO A 87 15.27 -11.10 -9.30
C PRO A 87 13.96 -11.84 -8.98
N MET A 88 13.00 -11.84 -9.95
CA MET A 88 11.78 -12.65 -9.89
C MET A 88 11.65 -13.56 -11.13
N LEU A 89 11.22 -13.07 -12.29
CA LEU A 89 11.25 -13.81 -13.55
C LEU A 89 12.63 -13.73 -14.22
N ALA A 90 13.41 -12.67 -13.96
CA ALA A 90 14.81 -12.64 -14.30
C ALA A 90 15.60 -13.68 -13.49
N GLU A 91 16.61 -14.31 -14.09
CA GLU A 91 17.50 -15.26 -13.43
C GLU A 91 18.39 -14.56 -12.39
N SER A 92 18.91 -13.37 -12.74
CA SER A 92 19.78 -12.53 -11.92
C SER A 92 19.48 -11.05 -12.14
N MET A 93 20.20 -10.17 -11.44
CA MET A 93 20.17 -8.74 -11.73
C MET A 93 20.67 -8.48 -13.16
N PRO A 94 20.20 -7.40 -13.83
CA PRO A 94 20.59 -7.13 -15.22
C PRO A 94 22.08 -6.82 -15.33
N LYS A 95 22.69 -7.17 -16.44
CA LYS A 95 24.01 -6.65 -16.80
C LYS A 95 23.82 -5.25 -17.37
N ILE A 96 24.42 -4.25 -16.73
CA ILE A 96 24.32 -2.84 -17.12
C ILE A 96 25.63 -2.44 -17.78
N SER A 97 25.57 -1.76 -18.93
CA SER A 97 26.75 -1.22 -19.61
C SER A 97 27.41 -0.10 -18.77
N ALA A 98 28.70 0.16 -19.01
CA ALA A 98 29.46 1.14 -18.27
C ALA A 98 28.90 2.58 -18.38
N ASP A 99 28.21 2.89 -19.47
CA ASP A 99 27.52 4.15 -19.68
C ASP A 99 26.11 4.21 -19.03
N GLY A 100 25.68 3.13 -18.37
CA GLY A 100 24.38 3.05 -17.69
C GLY A 100 23.15 3.00 -18.60
N LYS A 101 23.33 2.83 -19.93
CA LYS A 101 22.23 2.89 -20.89
C LYS A 101 21.69 1.53 -21.32
N SER A 102 22.51 0.49 -21.39
CA SER A 102 22.10 -0.81 -21.88
C SER A 102 21.93 -1.80 -20.74
N TYR A 103 20.78 -2.46 -20.71
CA TYR A 103 20.39 -3.46 -19.70
C TYR A 103 20.16 -4.78 -20.41
N SER A 104 20.99 -5.80 -20.14
CA SER A 104 20.81 -7.16 -20.66
C SER A 104 20.27 -8.05 -19.54
N ILE A 105 19.07 -8.59 -19.75
CA ILE A 105 18.29 -9.38 -18.80
C ILE A 105 18.22 -10.81 -19.31
N THR A 106 18.50 -11.80 -18.46
CA THR A 106 18.31 -13.22 -18.72
C THR A 106 17.12 -13.74 -17.93
N LEU A 107 16.19 -14.43 -18.58
CA LEU A 107 15.02 -15.03 -17.94
C LEU A 107 15.37 -16.39 -17.32
N ARG A 108 14.67 -16.77 -16.25
CA ARG A 108 14.73 -18.13 -15.69
C ARG A 108 14.18 -19.13 -16.72
N LYS A 109 14.81 -20.30 -16.81
CA LYS A 109 14.32 -21.43 -17.63
C LYS A 109 13.15 -22.14 -16.95
N GLY A 110 12.24 -22.70 -17.74
CA GLY A 110 11.16 -23.57 -17.26
C GLY A 110 10.07 -22.85 -16.47
N VAL A 111 9.90 -21.54 -16.64
CA VAL A 111 8.80 -20.80 -16.02
C VAL A 111 7.53 -21.06 -16.81
N MET A 112 6.54 -21.64 -16.13
CA MET A 112 5.25 -21.99 -16.73
C MET A 112 4.26 -20.82 -16.65
N LEU A 113 3.64 -20.51 -17.77
CA LEU A 113 2.45 -19.64 -17.85
C LEU A 113 1.20 -20.44 -17.46
N HIS A 114 0.14 -19.74 -17.04
CA HIS A 114 -1.14 -20.34 -16.61
C HIS A 114 -1.83 -21.15 -17.72
N ASN A 115 -1.53 -20.90 -19.00
CA ASN A 115 -2.01 -21.67 -20.14
C ASN A 115 -1.21 -22.96 -20.40
N GLY A 116 -0.17 -23.24 -19.62
CA GLY A 116 0.65 -24.46 -19.72
C GLY A 116 1.81 -24.38 -20.70
N ARG A 117 2.07 -23.22 -21.30
CA ARG A 117 3.24 -22.92 -22.13
C ARG A 117 4.38 -22.35 -21.28
N GLU A 118 5.64 -22.55 -21.67
CA GLU A 118 6.77 -21.87 -21.05
C GLU A 118 6.86 -20.41 -21.47
N LEU A 119 7.27 -19.56 -20.51
CA LEU A 119 7.57 -18.14 -20.73
C LEU A 119 8.81 -18.00 -21.62
N ASN A 120 8.77 -17.03 -22.53
CA ASN A 120 9.91 -16.66 -23.35
C ASN A 120 10.11 -15.14 -23.46
N ALA A 121 11.19 -14.72 -24.12
CA ALA A 121 11.54 -13.31 -24.24
C ALA A 121 10.52 -12.49 -25.04
N ASP A 122 9.81 -13.10 -26.00
CA ASP A 122 8.76 -12.39 -26.75
C ASP A 122 7.57 -12.02 -25.86
N ASP A 123 7.20 -12.88 -24.88
CA ASP A 123 6.16 -12.57 -23.91
C ASP A 123 6.55 -11.35 -23.07
N VAL A 124 7.81 -11.29 -22.66
CA VAL A 124 8.35 -10.17 -21.88
C VAL A 124 8.35 -8.88 -22.70
N VAL A 125 8.84 -8.92 -23.93
CA VAL A 125 8.86 -7.74 -24.80
C VAL A 125 7.45 -7.23 -25.07
N ALA A 126 6.51 -8.11 -25.43
CA ALA A 126 5.12 -7.73 -25.67
C ALA A 126 4.45 -7.15 -24.40
N SER A 127 4.71 -7.76 -23.23
CA SER A 127 4.21 -7.28 -21.95
C SER A 127 4.75 -5.89 -21.57
N LEU A 128 6.07 -5.68 -21.74
CA LEU A 128 6.69 -4.39 -21.44
C LEU A 128 6.25 -3.29 -22.43
N GLN A 129 6.06 -3.62 -23.71
CA GLN A 129 5.48 -2.69 -24.70
C GLN A 129 4.08 -2.25 -24.26
N ARG A 130 3.21 -3.22 -23.89
CA ARG A 130 1.89 -2.90 -23.35
C ARG A 130 1.97 -2.03 -22.10
N TRP A 131 2.88 -2.33 -21.18
CA TRP A 131 3.07 -1.55 -19.96
C TRP A 131 3.47 -0.10 -20.26
N ILE A 132 4.39 0.12 -21.20
CA ILE A 132 4.80 1.46 -21.67
C ILE A 132 3.62 2.23 -22.26
N GLU A 133 2.72 1.56 -22.95
CA GLU A 133 1.56 2.19 -23.60
C GLU A 133 0.39 2.45 -22.63
N GLN A 134 0.14 1.55 -21.69
CA GLN A 134 -1.08 1.57 -20.86
C GLN A 134 -0.85 2.16 -19.46
N SER A 135 0.27 1.83 -18.82
CA SER A 135 0.51 2.20 -17.44
C SER A 135 1.00 3.65 -17.30
N PRO A 136 0.45 4.45 -16.36
CA PRO A 136 1.03 5.76 -16.05
C PRO A 136 2.54 5.69 -15.71
N ARG A 137 2.97 4.62 -14.99
CA ARG A 137 4.38 4.38 -14.68
C ARG A 137 5.16 3.96 -15.92
N GLY A 138 4.58 3.05 -16.70
CA GLY A 138 5.18 2.57 -17.95
C GLY A 138 5.42 3.69 -18.95
N LYS A 139 4.49 4.62 -19.11
CA LYS A 139 4.63 5.81 -19.98
C LYS A 139 5.83 6.66 -19.58
N ALA A 140 6.00 6.90 -18.27
CA ALA A 140 7.13 7.67 -17.76
C ALA A 140 8.48 6.99 -18.06
N VAL A 141 8.56 5.67 -17.88
CA VAL A 141 9.75 4.87 -18.21
C VAL A 141 9.96 4.77 -19.72
N GLY A 142 8.89 4.56 -20.48
CA GLY A 142 8.91 4.45 -21.95
C GLY A 142 9.49 5.66 -22.63
N ALA A 143 9.29 6.86 -22.08
CA ALA A 143 9.90 8.09 -22.57
C ALA A 143 11.45 8.04 -22.55
N GLN A 144 12.05 7.24 -21.66
CA GLN A 144 13.49 7.04 -21.52
C GLN A 144 14.03 5.90 -22.40
N ILE A 145 13.16 4.99 -22.89
CA ILE A 145 13.57 3.82 -23.68
C ILE A 145 13.84 4.23 -25.13
N GLU A 146 14.99 3.83 -25.64
CA GLU A 146 15.37 3.90 -27.05
C GLU A 146 14.98 2.63 -27.80
N SER A 147 15.28 1.46 -27.22
CA SER A 147 14.88 0.18 -27.78
C SER A 147 14.60 -0.89 -26.73
N LEU A 148 13.69 -1.82 -27.05
CA LEU A 148 13.31 -2.99 -26.26
C LEU A 148 13.22 -4.19 -27.22
N LYS A 149 14.06 -5.20 -27.06
CA LYS A 149 14.18 -6.32 -27.99
C LYS A 149 14.42 -7.65 -27.28
N ALA A 150 13.85 -8.72 -27.83
CA ALA A 150 14.20 -10.08 -27.47
C ALA A 150 15.56 -10.45 -28.05
N LYS A 151 16.34 -11.24 -27.32
CA LYS A 151 17.64 -11.78 -27.70
C LYS A 151 17.65 -13.29 -27.48
N GLY A 152 17.23 -14.02 -28.48
CA GLY A 152 16.97 -15.45 -28.37
C GLY A 152 15.76 -15.73 -27.47
N ALA A 153 15.62 -16.96 -27.02
CA ALA A 153 14.43 -17.40 -26.28
C ALA A 153 14.31 -16.80 -24.85
N LEU A 154 15.43 -16.46 -24.21
CA LEU A 154 15.46 -16.09 -22.79
C LEU A 154 16.18 -14.75 -22.52
N GLY A 155 16.64 -14.05 -23.51
CA GLY A 155 17.31 -12.75 -23.36
C GLY A 155 16.38 -11.61 -23.71
N VAL A 156 16.48 -10.51 -22.95
CA VAL A 156 15.80 -9.24 -23.24
C VAL A 156 16.82 -8.12 -23.06
N ASP A 157 16.99 -7.30 -24.11
CA ASP A 157 17.84 -6.13 -24.08
C ASP A 157 16.95 -4.85 -24.08
N ILE A 158 17.23 -3.95 -23.12
CA ILE A 158 16.62 -2.62 -23.01
C ILE A 158 17.73 -1.59 -23.19
N VAL A 159 17.58 -0.69 -24.15
CA VAL A 159 18.50 0.45 -24.34
C VAL A 159 17.78 1.75 -24.01
N LEU A 160 18.41 2.60 -23.22
CA LEU A 160 17.90 3.89 -22.80
C LEU A 160 18.56 5.03 -23.57
N LYS A 161 17.83 6.12 -23.80
CA LYS A 161 18.34 7.37 -24.38
C LYS A 161 19.42 8.04 -23.51
N ALA A 162 19.23 7.94 -22.18
CA ALA A 162 20.15 8.44 -21.15
C ALA A 162 20.15 7.47 -19.95
N PRO A 163 21.19 7.47 -19.10
CA PRO A 163 21.21 6.66 -17.88
C PRO A 163 20.00 6.96 -17.00
N TYR A 164 19.31 5.90 -16.56
CA TYR A 164 18.13 6.03 -15.70
C TYR A 164 18.08 4.86 -14.69
N ALA A 165 18.73 5.05 -13.56
CA ALA A 165 18.86 4.03 -12.51
C ALA A 165 17.53 3.53 -11.90
N PRO A 166 16.44 4.33 -11.83
CA PRO A 166 15.16 3.84 -11.34
C PRO A 166 14.51 2.74 -12.19
N LEU A 167 14.99 2.44 -13.41
CA LEU A 167 14.39 1.44 -14.31
C LEU A 167 14.11 0.12 -13.61
N VAL A 168 15.11 -0.45 -12.91
CA VAL A 168 14.98 -1.80 -12.32
C VAL A 168 13.96 -1.79 -11.17
N SER A 169 13.93 -0.74 -10.36
CA SER A 169 12.92 -0.56 -9.30
C SER A 169 11.50 -0.41 -9.89
N GLN A 170 11.38 0.32 -11.00
CA GLN A 170 10.09 0.47 -11.70
C GLN A 170 9.58 -0.87 -12.27
N LEU A 171 10.49 -1.73 -12.75
CA LEU A 171 10.17 -3.09 -13.21
C LEU A 171 9.88 -4.09 -12.07
N ALA A 172 9.96 -3.66 -10.81
CA ALA A 172 9.77 -4.50 -9.63
C ALA A 172 8.46 -4.20 -8.87
N LEU A 173 7.80 -3.06 -9.15
CA LEU A 173 6.66 -2.57 -8.37
C LEU A 173 5.41 -3.41 -8.58
N PRO A 174 4.69 -3.77 -7.50
CA PRO A 174 3.36 -4.38 -7.60
C PRO A 174 2.29 -3.40 -8.09
N SER A 175 2.36 -2.13 -7.68
CA SER A 175 1.39 -1.08 -8.06
C SER A 175 1.75 -0.48 -9.43
N GLY A 176 0.82 -0.54 -10.39
CA GLY A 176 1.10 -0.19 -11.78
C GLY A 176 2.13 -1.11 -12.41
N MET A 177 2.04 -2.38 -12.07
CA MET A 177 3.01 -3.46 -12.32
C MET A 177 3.41 -3.56 -13.79
N ALA A 178 4.71 -3.72 -14.04
CA ALA A 178 5.23 -4.24 -15.31
C ALA A 178 4.97 -5.76 -15.36
N ALA A 179 3.70 -6.13 -15.41
CA ALA A 179 3.22 -7.50 -15.30
C ALA A 179 3.60 -8.30 -16.56
N ILE A 180 4.24 -9.45 -16.38
CA ILE A 180 4.57 -10.32 -17.50
C ILE A 180 3.42 -11.31 -17.72
N MET A 181 2.94 -11.39 -18.96
CA MET A 181 1.80 -12.20 -19.37
C MET A 181 2.06 -12.90 -20.71
N ALA A 182 1.28 -13.92 -21.01
CA ALA A 182 1.33 -14.58 -22.29
C ALA A 182 0.99 -13.58 -23.41
N LYS A 183 1.83 -13.45 -24.41
CA LYS A 183 1.65 -12.46 -25.49
C LYS A 183 0.31 -12.61 -26.22
N GLU A 184 -0.17 -13.85 -26.37
CA GLU A 184 -1.45 -14.17 -26.99
C GLU A 184 -2.68 -13.76 -26.15
N SER A 185 -2.49 -13.49 -24.85
CA SER A 185 -3.57 -12.98 -23.97
C SER A 185 -3.63 -11.45 -23.91
N ILE A 186 -2.66 -10.77 -24.53
CA ILE A 186 -2.61 -9.30 -24.53
C ILE A 186 -3.77 -8.74 -25.34
N ALA A 187 -4.62 -7.96 -24.70
CA ALA A 187 -5.78 -7.29 -25.29
C ALA A 187 -6.03 -5.93 -24.65
N GLN A 188 -6.88 -5.12 -25.30
CA GLN A 188 -7.38 -3.84 -24.80
C GLN A 188 -8.90 -3.80 -24.91
N PRO A 189 -9.67 -3.85 -23.80
CA PRO A 189 -9.22 -4.11 -22.42
C PRO A 189 -8.69 -5.54 -22.22
N LEU A 190 -7.88 -5.74 -21.17
CA LEU A 190 -7.39 -7.07 -20.79
C LEU A 190 -8.58 -7.93 -20.33
N LYS A 191 -8.74 -9.13 -20.91
CA LYS A 191 -9.83 -10.07 -20.63
C LYS A 191 -9.31 -11.38 -20.02
N ASP A 192 -8.18 -11.86 -20.51
CA ASP A 192 -7.56 -13.12 -20.10
C ASP A 192 -6.35 -12.85 -19.24
N PHE A 193 -6.39 -13.30 -17.98
CA PHE A 193 -5.35 -13.06 -16.99
C PHE A 193 -4.35 -14.23 -16.97
N VAL A 194 -3.57 -14.39 -18.04
CA VAL A 194 -2.59 -15.48 -18.20
C VAL A 194 -1.20 -15.01 -17.79
N GLY A 195 -0.89 -15.15 -16.52
CA GLY A 195 0.41 -14.82 -15.91
C GLY A 195 1.25 -16.04 -15.59
N THR A 196 2.24 -15.84 -14.72
CA THR A 196 3.17 -16.85 -14.20
C THR A 196 3.04 -17.09 -12.71
N GLY A 197 2.18 -16.33 -12.02
CA GLY A 197 2.08 -16.30 -10.56
C GLY A 197 1.60 -17.61 -9.93
N PRO A 198 1.72 -17.75 -8.59
CA PRO A 198 1.35 -18.96 -7.87
C PRO A 198 -0.17 -19.23 -7.85
N TYR A 199 -0.98 -18.26 -8.25
CA TYR A 199 -2.44 -18.39 -8.38
C TYR A 199 -2.90 -17.97 -9.76
N LYS A 200 -4.02 -18.59 -10.21
CA LYS A 200 -4.73 -18.26 -11.45
C LYS A 200 -6.02 -17.52 -11.12
N PHE A 201 -6.40 -16.59 -11.96
CA PHE A 201 -7.74 -16.02 -11.93
C PHE A 201 -8.77 -17.11 -12.22
N LYS A 202 -9.81 -17.19 -11.38
CA LYS A 202 -10.93 -18.12 -11.55
C LYS A 202 -12.19 -17.38 -12.00
N GLU A 203 -12.65 -16.42 -11.19
CA GLU A 203 -13.84 -15.65 -11.50
C GLU A 203 -13.89 -14.32 -10.73
N ARG A 204 -14.69 -13.39 -11.23
CA ARG A 204 -15.08 -12.17 -10.53
C ARG A 204 -16.59 -12.01 -10.63
N GLN A 205 -17.24 -11.76 -9.51
CA GLN A 205 -18.60 -11.26 -9.45
C GLN A 205 -18.55 -9.84 -8.85
N PRO A 206 -18.89 -8.80 -9.63
CA PRO A 206 -18.85 -7.42 -9.15
C PRO A 206 -19.60 -7.25 -7.83
N ASP A 207 -19.05 -6.44 -6.93
CA ASP A 207 -19.53 -6.16 -5.58
C ASP A 207 -19.65 -7.38 -4.65
N ARG A 208 -19.20 -8.55 -5.09
CA ARG A 208 -19.27 -9.78 -4.29
C ARG A 208 -17.90 -10.38 -4.00
N PHE A 209 -17.09 -10.66 -5.03
CA PHE A 209 -15.78 -11.27 -4.86
C PHE A 209 -14.93 -11.31 -6.12
N VAL A 210 -13.62 -11.47 -5.91
CA VAL A 210 -12.66 -11.98 -6.88
C VAL A 210 -12.06 -13.27 -6.32
N ILE A 211 -12.09 -14.35 -7.10
CA ILE A 211 -11.55 -15.65 -6.70
C ILE A 211 -10.32 -16.01 -7.53
N LEU A 212 -9.26 -16.36 -6.82
CA LEU A 212 -8.05 -16.93 -7.39
C LEU A 212 -7.87 -18.37 -6.90
N THR A 213 -7.38 -19.28 -7.76
CA THR A 213 -7.09 -20.67 -7.41
C THR A 213 -5.63 -21.01 -7.59
N ARG A 214 -5.11 -21.90 -6.78
CA ARG A 214 -3.73 -22.38 -6.83
C ARG A 214 -3.36 -22.84 -8.25
N PHE A 215 -2.15 -22.51 -8.66
CA PHE A 215 -1.53 -23.01 -9.89
C PHE A 215 -0.50 -24.10 -9.56
N ASP A 216 -0.89 -25.38 -9.70
CA ASP A 216 -0.06 -26.51 -9.30
C ASP A 216 1.26 -26.65 -10.10
N LYS A 217 1.31 -26.06 -11.31
CA LYS A 217 2.52 -26.04 -12.16
C LYS A 217 3.37 -24.77 -11.95
N TYR A 218 3.16 -24.05 -10.86
CA TYR A 218 3.92 -22.84 -10.56
C TYR A 218 5.43 -23.13 -10.44
N SER A 219 6.24 -22.30 -11.09
CA SER A 219 7.70 -22.44 -11.13
C SER A 219 8.33 -21.57 -10.04
N ALA A 220 8.28 -22.03 -8.77
CA ALA A 220 8.83 -21.30 -7.63
C ALA A 220 10.35 -21.06 -7.76
N ARG A 221 10.84 -19.96 -7.20
CA ARG A 221 12.28 -19.75 -6.99
C ARG A 221 12.81 -20.69 -5.92
N LYS A 222 14.13 -20.94 -5.92
CA LYS A 222 14.79 -21.84 -4.96
C LYS A 222 15.27 -21.11 -3.70
N GLU A 223 15.52 -19.80 -3.80
CA GLU A 223 15.99 -18.97 -2.71
C GLU A 223 14.92 -18.89 -1.60
N PRO A 224 15.31 -18.80 -0.32
CA PRO A 224 14.36 -18.65 0.76
C PRO A 224 13.42 -17.45 0.56
N ALA A 225 12.19 -17.56 1.01
CA ALA A 225 11.21 -16.46 1.00
C ALA A 225 11.76 -15.25 1.78
N ASN A 226 11.69 -14.07 1.18
CA ASN A 226 12.16 -12.82 1.79
C ASN A 226 11.36 -11.63 1.23
N GLY A 227 10.42 -11.10 2.00
CA GLY A 227 9.47 -10.10 1.53
C GLY A 227 8.65 -10.61 0.35
N TYR A 228 8.65 -9.87 -0.75
CA TYR A 228 7.99 -10.30 -2.00
C TYR A 228 8.88 -11.24 -2.84
N GLY A 229 10.15 -11.39 -2.50
CA GLY A 229 11.14 -12.19 -3.24
C GLY A 229 11.30 -13.62 -2.73
N GLY A 230 12.11 -14.39 -3.44
CA GLY A 230 12.42 -15.78 -3.11
C GLY A 230 11.26 -16.74 -3.41
N LYS A 231 11.24 -17.86 -2.66
CA LYS A 231 10.30 -18.95 -2.86
C LYS A 231 8.88 -18.52 -2.49
N ARG A 232 7.95 -18.68 -3.42
CA ARG A 232 6.51 -18.52 -3.20
C ARG A 232 5.84 -19.89 -3.28
N GLU A 233 4.97 -20.20 -2.33
CA GLU A 233 4.22 -21.46 -2.28
C GLU A 233 2.73 -21.16 -2.08
N ALA A 234 1.88 -21.62 -2.98
CA ALA A 234 0.43 -21.50 -2.87
C ALA A 234 -0.10 -22.62 -1.95
N LEU A 235 -0.01 -22.44 -0.64
CA LEU A 235 -0.46 -23.44 0.35
C LEU A 235 -1.97 -23.43 0.56
N ILE A 236 -2.64 -22.31 0.24
CA ILE A 236 -4.10 -22.17 0.25
C ILE A 236 -4.60 -22.45 -1.16
N GLU A 237 -5.65 -23.27 -1.30
CA GLU A 237 -6.15 -23.65 -2.62
C GLU A 237 -6.93 -22.53 -3.31
N GLU A 238 -7.68 -21.75 -2.53
CA GLU A 238 -8.52 -20.68 -3.08
C GLU A 238 -8.43 -19.41 -2.23
N LEU A 239 -8.13 -18.27 -2.86
CA LEU A 239 -8.14 -16.94 -2.26
C LEU A 239 -9.42 -16.20 -2.72
N ARG A 240 -10.25 -15.78 -1.77
CA ARG A 240 -11.52 -15.06 -2.01
C ARG A 240 -11.40 -13.62 -1.53
N PHE A 241 -11.15 -12.69 -2.42
CA PHE A 241 -11.11 -11.27 -2.12
C PHE A 241 -12.54 -10.72 -2.14
N VAL A 242 -13.02 -10.26 -0.99
CA VAL A 242 -14.40 -9.79 -0.80
C VAL A 242 -14.39 -8.28 -0.51
N PRO A 243 -15.07 -7.44 -1.32
CA PRO A 243 -15.16 -6.01 -1.03
C PRO A 243 -16.05 -5.76 0.19
N VAL A 244 -15.53 -5.08 1.18
CA VAL A 244 -16.23 -4.63 2.38
C VAL A 244 -15.88 -3.15 2.63
N PRO A 245 -16.49 -2.22 1.87
CA PRO A 245 -16.08 -0.80 1.90
C PRO A 245 -16.23 -0.12 3.25
N ASN A 246 -17.24 -0.50 4.03
CA ASN A 246 -17.46 0.09 5.35
C ASN A 246 -16.44 -0.44 6.37
N ALA A 247 -15.62 0.45 6.93
CA ALA A 247 -14.56 0.09 7.88
C ALA A 247 -15.10 -0.58 9.15
N SER A 248 -16.21 -0.09 9.70
CA SER A 248 -16.83 -0.69 10.90
C SER A 248 -17.30 -2.12 10.60
N THR A 249 -17.90 -2.38 9.43
CA THR A 249 -18.28 -3.74 9.01
C THR A 249 -17.06 -4.65 8.90
N ARG A 250 -15.90 -4.15 8.40
CA ARG A 250 -14.67 -4.95 8.38
C ARG A 250 -14.18 -5.29 9.78
N VAL A 251 -14.25 -4.32 10.72
CA VAL A 251 -13.87 -4.55 12.13
C VAL A 251 -14.78 -5.59 12.78
N GLU A 252 -16.10 -5.43 12.67
CA GLU A 252 -17.07 -6.36 13.27
C GLU A 252 -16.94 -7.76 12.66
N GLY A 253 -16.75 -7.86 11.35
CA GLY A 253 -16.53 -9.15 10.67
C GLY A 253 -15.23 -9.83 11.11
N ALA A 254 -14.15 -9.08 11.34
CA ALA A 254 -12.91 -9.60 11.90
C ALA A 254 -13.11 -10.12 13.33
N LEU A 255 -13.80 -9.36 14.21
CA LEU A 255 -14.12 -9.74 15.57
C LEU A 255 -15.03 -10.98 15.64
N ALA A 256 -15.91 -11.14 14.65
CA ALA A 256 -16.79 -12.30 14.51
C ALA A 256 -16.14 -13.50 13.80
N ALA A 257 -14.85 -13.40 13.43
CA ALA A 257 -14.10 -14.40 12.68
C ALA A 257 -14.75 -14.79 11.32
N GLN A 258 -15.43 -13.82 10.68
CA GLN A 258 -16.04 -14.00 9.35
C GLN A 258 -15.00 -13.99 8.23
N TYR A 259 -13.86 -13.34 8.46
CA TYR A 259 -12.77 -13.19 7.51
C TYR A 259 -11.49 -13.80 8.06
N ASP A 260 -10.68 -14.36 7.16
CA ASP A 260 -9.33 -14.83 7.50
C ASP A 260 -8.35 -13.66 7.54
N PHE A 261 -8.63 -12.61 6.77
CA PHE A 261 -7.89 -11.36 6.78
C PHE A 261 -8.85 -10.18 6.56
N ALA A 262 -8.64 -9.10 7.29
CA ALA A 262 -9.37 -7.84 7.12
C ALA A 262 -8.36 -6.70 6.93
N ASP A 263 -8.42 -6.08 5.75
CA ASP A 263 -7.46 -5.07 5.32
C ASP A 263 -7.81 -3.66 5.82
N LEU A 264 -6.78 -2.84 6.08
CA LEU A 264 -6.86 -1.41 6.40
C LEU A 264 -7.98 -1.05 7.38
N LEU A 265 -7.82 -1.50 8.61
CA LEU A 265 -8.73 -1.18 9.71
C LEU A 265 -8.39 0.18 10.32
N PRO A 266 -9.38 0.91 10.87
CA PRO A 266 -9.12 2.16 11.56
C PRO A 266 -8.32 1.91 12.84
N VAL A 267 -7.43 2.85 13.17
CA VAL A 267 -6.49 2.72 14.30
C VAL A 267 -7.19 2.55 15.65
N GLU A 268 -8.38 3.14 15.80
CA GLU A 268 -9.21 3.06 17.01
C GLU A 268 -9.71 1.63 17.29
N ALA A 269 -9.73 0.77 16.27
CA ALA A 269 -10.15 -0.62 16.44
C ALA A 269 -9.12 -1.49 17.18
N LEU A 270 -7.85 -1.06 17.28
CA LEU A 270 -6.77 -1.88 17.82
C LEU A 270 -7.10 -2.47 19.19
N THR A 271 -7.52 -1.64 20.14
CA THR A 271 -7.86 -2.09 21.51
C THR A 271 -9.00 -3.13 21.53
N ARG A 272 -9.97 -3.00 20.63
CA ARG A 272 -11.08 -3.97 20.52
C ARG A 272 -10.60 -5.29 19.93
N LEU A 273 -9.73 -5.23 18.92
CA LEU A 273 -9.14 -6.41 18.30
C LEU A 273 -8.26 -7.18 19.31
N GLU A 274 -7.44 -6.50 20.08
CA GLU A 274 -6.61 -7.08 21.15
C GLU A 274 -7.46 -7.78 22.24
N LYS A 275 -8.61 -7.18 22.59
CA LYS A 275 -9.55 -7.71 23.57
C LYS A 275 -10.53 -8.74 23.00
N SER A 276 -10.33 -9.23 21.79
CA SER A 276 -11.24 -10.18 21.12
C SER A 276 -11.29 -11.59 21.74
N GLY A 277 -10.49 -11.86 22.77
CA GLY A 277 -10.38 -13.20 23.37
C GLY A 277 -9.70 -14.23 22.43
N GLY A 278 -8.82 -13.77 21.58
CA GLY A 278 -8.07 -14.61 20.63
C GLY A 278 -8.84 -14.96 19.34
N LYS A 279 -10.03 -14.39 19.12
CA LYS A 279 -10.81 -14.61 17.88
C LYS A 279 -10.17 -13.98 16.65
N THR A 280 -9.40 -12.91 16.85
CA THR A 280 -8.65 -12.24 15.81
C THR A 280 -7.30 -11.75 16.34
N VAL A 281 -6.33 -11.61 15.45
CA VAL A 281 -4.97 -11.15 15.74
C VAL A 281 -4.75 -9.84 14.98
N PRO A 282 -4.60 -8.69 15.66
CA PRO A 282 -4.25 -7.45 14.98
C PRO A 282 -2.84 -7.52 14.38
N ILE A 283 -2.66 -6.87 13.25
CA ILE A 283 -1.41 -6.81 12.51
C ILE A 283 -1.07 -5.35 12.27
N LEU A 284 0.08 -4.92 12.77
CA LEU A 284 0.64 -3.62 12.45
C LEU A 284 1.64 -3.78 11.30
N THR A 285 1.42 -3.06 10.21
CA THR A 285 2.35 -2.98 9.08
C THR A 285 3.21 -1.73 9.28
N PRO A 286 4.51 -1.87 9.61
CA PRO A 286 5.36 -0.73 9.92
C PRO A 286 5.65 0.12 8.68
N SER A 287 5.78 1.42 8.86
CA SER A 287 6.11 2.38 7.80
C SER A 287 5.21 2.21 6.56
N PHE A 288 3.90 2.07 6.80
CA PHE A 288 2.91 1.89 5.73
C PHE A 288 2.84 3.13 4.82
N GLY A 289 3.03 4.31 5.42
CA GLY A 289 3.05 5.57 4.72
C GLY A 289 3.64 6.69 5.57
N PHE A 290 3.58 7.90 5.03
CA PHE A 290 4.03 9.11 5.73
C PHE A 290 3.11 10.30 5.45
N PRO A 291 2.70 11.06 6.48
CA PRO A 291 2.06 12.34 6.32
C PRO A 291 3.13 13.40 6.02
N TYR A 292 2.78 14.36 5.17
CA TYR A 292 3.67 15.47 4.87
C TYR A 292 2.89 16.76 4.56
N LEU A 293 3.57 17.88 4.70
CA LEU A 293 3.04 19.22 4.51
C LEU A 293 3.70 19.80 3.26
N VAL A 294 2.92 20.15 2.26
CA VAL A 294 3.45 20.76 1.03
C VAL A 294 3.39 22.26 1.14
N PHE A 295 4.49 22.92 0.82
CA PHE A 295 4.62 24.37 0.84
C PHE A 295 4.55 24.93 -0.57
N ASN A 296 3.85 26.04 -0.72
CA ASN A 296 3.78 26.77 -1.98
C ASN A 296 5.07 27.57 -2.19
N THR A 297 5.92 27.10 -3.09
CA THR A 297 7.19 27.79 -3.39
C THR A 297 7.04 28.84 -4.52
N LYS A 298 5.84 28.93 -5.13
CA LYS A 298 5.59 29.77 -6.31
C LYS A 298 4.99 31.12 -5.96
N GLU A 299 4.01 31.14 -5.07
CA GLU A 299 3.27 32.34 -4.71
C GLU A 299 3.05 32.44 -3.19
N GLY A 300 2.64 33.61 -2.71
CA GLY A 300 2.34 33.88 -1.32
C GLY A 300 3.58 34.04 -0.44
N VAL A 301 3.35 34.09 0.87
CA VAL A 301 4.38 34.35 1.87
C VAL A 301 5.46 33.26 1.91
N LEU A 302 5.12 32.03 1.52
CA LEU A 302 6.03 30.90 1.50
C LEU A 302 6.78 30.69 0.18
N ALA A 303 6.60 31.56 -0.82
CA ALA A 303 7.51 31.63 -1.96
C ALA A 303 8.95 31.97 -1.50
N ASN A 304 9.08 32.73 -0.41
CA ASN A 304 10.36 33.03 0.22
C ASN A 304 10.88 31.81 1.01
N GLN A 305 12.07 31.29 0.64
CA GLN A 305 12.70 30.14 1.29
C GLN A 305 12.96 30.39 2.78
N ALA A 306 13.44 31.57 3.17
CA ALA A 306 13.69 31.90 4.57
C ALA A 306 12.40 31.87 5.42
N MET A 307 11.26 32.21 4.81
CA MET A 307 9.95 32.07 5.47
C MET A 307 9.56 30.61 5.67
N ARG A 308 9.81 29.72 4.69
CA ARG A 308 9.55 28.27 4.84
C ARG A 308 10.40 27.68 5.96
N GLN A 309 11.70 28.04 6.03
CA GLN A 309 12.62 27.63 7.11
C GLN A 309 12.15 28.16 8.47
N ALA A 310 11.67 29.40 8.56
CA ALA A 310 11.11 29.94 9.79
C ALA A 310 9.86 29.17 10.24
N VAL A 311 8.96 28.83 9.32
CA VAL A 311 7.78 28.01 9.60
C VAL A 311 8.19 26.63 10.12
N GLN A 312 9.12 25.94 9.43
CA GLN A 312 9.65 24.64 9.87
C GLN A 312 10.26 24.71 11.26
N THR A 313 11.01 25.75 11.59
CA THR A 313 11.60 25.94 12.93
C THR A 313 10.57 26.01 14.03
N GLY A 314 9.38 26.54 13.74
CA GLY A 314 8.27 26.69 14.72
C GLY A 314 7.44 25.42 14.94
N MET A 315 7.59 24.42 14.07
CA MET A 315 6.77 23.21 14.14
C MET A 315 7.35 22.14 15.06
N GLY A 316 6.47 21.29 15.59
CA GLY A 316 6.76 20.09 16.36
C GLY A 316 6.05 18.90 15.71
N GLU A 317 6.75 18.24 14.79
CA GLU A 317 6.21 17.15 13.97
C GLU A 317 5.79 15.94 14.80
N GLY A 318 6.55 15.62 15.85
CA GLY A 318 6.22 14.54 16.79
C GLY A 318 4.89 14.75 17.50
N GLU A 319 4.57 16.00 17.87
CA GLU A 319 3.27 16.34 18.47
C GLU A 319 2.15 16.28 17.43
N MET A 320 2.42 16.68 16.18
CA MET A 320 1.44 16.55 15.11
C MET A 320 1.09 15.08 14.84
N LEU A 321 2.08 14.17 14.86
CA LEU A 321 1.82 12.73 14.76
C LEU A 321 0.99 12.22 15.95
N ALA A 322 1.32 12.63 17.16
CA ALA A 322 0.55 12.25 18.34
C ALA A 322 -0.91 12.76 18.27
N ALA A 323 -1.12 13.98 17.80
CA ALA A 323 -2.47 14.51 17.57
C ALA A 323 -3.22 13.78 16.45
N GLY A 324 -2.51 13.35 15.40
CA GLY A 324 -3.09 12.66 14.26
C GLY A 324 -3.48 11.21 14.55
N PHE A 325 -2.63 10.48 15.26
CA PHE A 325 -2.75 9.02 15.41
C PHE A 325 -3.06 8.55 16.83
N GLY A 326 -2.89 9.39 17.85
CA GLY A 326 -3.19 9.09 19.24
C GLY A 326 -2.21 8.10 19.90
N ASP A 327 -2.24 6.84 19.46
CA ASP A 327 -1.40 5.76 20.02
C ASP A 327 -0.02 5.72 19.34
N THR A 328 1.04 5.73 20.14
CA THR A 328 2.45 5.71 19.67
C THR A 328 2.82 4.49 18.84
N ARG A 329 2.02 3.43 18.89
CA ARG A 329 2.21 2.24 18.03
C ARG A 329 1.87 2.50 16.55
N PHE A 330 1.16 3.60 16.24
CA PHE A 330 0.76 3.93 14.88
C PHE A 330 1.65 4.92 14.18
N PHE A 331 2.64 5.49 14.84
CA PHE A 331 3.53 6.43 14.18
C PHE A 331 4.98 6.30 14.63
N ILE A 332 5.89 6.80 13.80
CA ILE A 332 7.32 6.89 14.04
C ILE A 332 7.73 8.34 13.81
N ALA A 333 8.13 9.03 14.88
CA ALA A 333 8.55 10.44 14.84
C ALA A 333 10.03 10.53 14.46
N GLU A 334 10.30 10.44 13.17
CA GLU A 334 11.65 10.51 12.59
C GLU A 334 11.64 11.36 11.32
N GLY A 335 12.64 12.25 11.17
CA GLY A 335 12.74 13.17 10.03
C GLY A 335 13.24 12.53 8.73
N ASN A 336 13.84 11.33 8.77
CA ASN A 336 14.27 10.62 7.58
C ASN A 336 13.07 10.19 6.71
N HIS A 337 13.23 10.28 5.39
CA HIS A 337 12.15 9.89 4.46
C HIS A 337 11.95 8.38 4.38
N PHE A 338 13.02 7.61 4.48
CA PHE A 338 12.98 6.16 4.40
C PHE A 338 13.26 5.51 5.75
N PRO A 339 12.60 4.38 6.08
CA PRO A 339 12.80 3.72 7.36
C PRO A 339 14.21 3.11 7.48
N LYS A 340 14.66 2.94 8.71
CA LYS A 340 15.94 2.27 8.99
C LYS A 340 15.97 0.87 8.38
N GLY A 341 17.06 0.56 7.69
CA GLY A 341 17.22 -0.70 6.96
C GLY A 341 16.84 -0.62 5.48
N SER A 342 16.18 0.46 5.02
CA SER A 342 16.00 0.74 3.59
C SER A 342 17.34 1.14 2.95
N PRO A 343 17.56 0.82 1.65
CA PRO A 343 18.72 1.31 0.89
C PRO A 343 18.85 2.84 0.86
N PHE A 344 17.76 3.55 1.07
CA PHE A 344 17.67 5.02 1.05
C PHE A 344 17.53 5.65 2.44
N TYR A 345 17.82 4.91 3.51
CA TYR A 345 17.87 5.51 4.83
C TYR A 345 18.95 6.58 4.91
N SER A 346 18.58 7.78 5.35
CA SER A 346 19.51 8.90 5.52
C SER A 346 19.12 9.76 6.71
N THR A 347 20.10 10.27 7.43
CA THR A 347 19.92 11.26 8.50
C THR A 347 20.31 12.67 8.07
N SER A 348 20.63 12.90 6.78
CA SER A 348 21.00 14.23 6.29
C SER A 348 19.87 15.23 6.50
N GLY A 349 20.15 16.36 7.14
CA GLY A 349 19.19 17.43 7.43
C GLY A 349 18.21 17.14 8.58
N THR A 350 18.23 15.93 9.18
CA THR A 350 17.27 15.57 10.23
C THR A 350 17.46 16.31 11.56
N GLU A 351 18.57 17.02 11.75
CA GLU A 351 18.76 17.98 12.85
C GLU A 351 17.78 19.16 12.79
N LEU A 352 17.17 19.41 11.62
CA LEU A 352 16.13 20.43 11.42
C LEU A 352 14.70 19.88 11.64
N TYR A 353 14.56 18.60 11.91
CA TYR A 353 13.28 17.96 12.24
C TYR A 353 12.87 18.26 13.68
N ASN A 354 11.57 18.49 13.91
CA ASN A 354 10.95 18.59 15.23
C ASN A 354 11.58 19.65 16.16
N GLN A 355 11.96 20.81 15.60
CA GLN A 355 12.68 21.86 16.34
C GLN A 355 11.83 22.52 17.43
N ARG A 356 10.54 22.73 17.18
CA ARG A 356 9.59 23.27 18.17
C ARG A 356 10.02 24.59 18.79
N ASN A 357 10.75 25.41 18.03
CA ASN A 357 11.36 26.63 18.55
C ASN A 357 10.61 27.88 18.08
N GLY A 358 9.50 28.20 18.73
CA GLY A 358 8.68 29.38 18.40
C GLY A 358 9.42 30.70 18.47
N PRO A 359 10.21 31.01 19.52
CA PRO A 359 11.04 32.23 19.56
C PRO A 359 12.00 32.37 18.40
N LYS A 360 12.75 31.32 18.06
CA LYS A 360 13.66 31.29 16.91
C LYS A 360 12.91 31.43 15.58
N ALA A 361 11.74 30.79 15.47
CA ALA A 361 10.88 30.92 14.29
C ALA A 361 10.40 32.34 14.08
N LYS A 362 9.96 33.03 15.14
CA LYS A 362 9.52 34.43 15.09
C LYS A 362 10.67 35.36 14.67
N GLU A 363 11.85 35.17 15.24
CA GLU A 363 13.05 35.95 14.86
C GLU A 363 13.41 35.71 13.38
N ALA A 364 13.44 34.46 12.93
CA ALA A 364 13.74 34.09 11.56
C ALA A 364 12.70 34.67 10.57
N ALA A 365 11.40 34.63 10.91
CA ALA A 365 10.34 35.22 10.12
C ALA A 365 10.51 36.74 9.99
N ALA A 366 10.82 37.45 11.08
CA ALA A 366 11.08 38.89 11.04
C ALA A 366 12.26 39.23 10.13
N LYS A 367 13.37 38.46 10.22
CA LYS A 367 14.54 38.62 9.32
C LYS A 367 14.19 38.33 7.86
N ALA A 368 13.27 37.41 7.61
CA ALA A 368 12.76 37.09 6.28
C ALA A 368 11.77 38.13 5.71
N GLY A 369 11.42 39.15 6.52
CA GLY A 369 10.55 40.25 6.10
C GLY A 369 9.06 40.03 6.34
N TYR A 370 8.67 39.07 7.20
CA TYR A 370 7.26 38.80 7.54
C TYR A 370 6.60 40.01 8.21
N LYS A 371 5.46 40.44 7.68
CA LYS A 371 4.71 41.63 8.14
C LYS A 371 3.32 41.24 8.72
N GLY A 372 3.05 39.95 8.92
CA GLY A 372 1.76 39.47 9.43
C GLY A 372 0.78 39.04 8.33
N GLU A 373 1.26 38.77 7.13
CA GLU A 373 0.48 38.15 6.07
C GLU A 373 -0.04 36.79 6.53
N PRO A 374 -1.31 36.43 6.22
CA PRO A 374 -1.85 35.15 6.65
C PRO A 374 -1.20 33.98 5.89
N ILE A 375 -0.85 32.94 6.62
CA ILE A 375 -0.49 31.63 6.06
C ILE A 375 -1.77 30.83 5.89
N ARG A 376 -2.17 30.57 4.65
CA ARG A 376 -3.39 29.82 4.32
C ARG A 376 -3.08 28.33 4.38
N LEU A 377 -3.49 27.69 5.47
CA LEU A 377 -3.31 26.26 5.73
C LEU A 377 -4.56 25.49 5.30
N MET A 378 -4.42 24.61 4.29
CA MET A 378 -5.52 23.82 3.74
C MET A 378 -5.39 22.36 4.20
N ALA A 379 -6.49 21.78 4.71
CA ALA A 379 -6.54 20.36 5.09
C ALA A 379 -7.92 19.76 4.83
N SER A 380 -7.99 18.43 4.82
CA SER A 380 -9.27 17.72 4.66
C SER A 380 -9.67 17.03 5.96
N ARG A 381 -10.97 17.07 6.26
CA ARG A 381 -11.56 16.34 7.39
C ARG A 381 -11.86 14.86 7.03
N GLN A 382 -11.76 14.47 5.77
CA GLN A 382 -12.02 13.10 5.35
C GLN A 382 -10.98 12.11 5.88
N TYR A 383 -9.79 12.61 6.22
CA TYR A 383 -8.76 11.88 6.96
C TYR A 383 -8.56 12.58 8.32
N ASP A 384 -8.99 11.93 9.41
CA ASP A 384 -8.94 12.51 10.76
C ASP A 384 -7.53 12.95 11.14
N PHE A 385 -6.51 12.18 10.79
CA PHE A 385 -5.12 12.54 11.08
C PHE A 385 -4.68 13.81 10.33
N HIS A 386 -5.15 14.09 9.09
CA HIS A 386 -4.87 15.35 8.41
C HIS A 386 -5.46 16.53 9.17
N TYR A 387 -6.73 16.40 9.55
CA TYR A 387 -7.45 17.43 10.27
C TYR A 387 -6.82 17.75 11.63
N ASN A 388 -6.54 16.73 12.43
CA ASN A 388 -5.95 16.89 13.76
C ASN A 388 -4.54 17.48 13.69
N MET A 389 -3.71 17.04 12.74
CA MET A 389 -2.38 17.61 12.51
C MET A 389 -2.47 19.07 12.08
N ALA A 390 -3.40 19.43 11.18
CA ALA A 390 -3.59 20.81 10.75
C ALA A 390 -4.03 21.74 11.87
N LEU A 391 -4.93 21.28 12.76
CA LEU A 391 -5.34 22.04 13.94
C LEU A 391 -4.15 22.34 14.85
N LEU A 392 -3.35 21.30 15.16
CA LEU A 392 -2.20 21.48 16.04
C LEU A 392 -1.13 22.37 15.39
N MET A 393 -0.83 22.15 14.09
CA MET A 393 0.09 23.00 13.35
C MET A 393 -0.33 24.48 13.38
N ALA A 394 -1.61 24.76 13.13
CA ALA A 394 -2.12 26.13 13.19
C ALA A 394 -1.87 26.78 14.57
N GLU A 395 -2.08 26.04 15.66
CA GLU A 395 -1.82 26.52 17.01
C GLU A 395 -0.32 26.70 17.30
N GLN A 396 0.53 25.79 16.86
CA GLN A 396 1.99 25.92 16.99
C GLN A 396 2.49 27.19 16.27
N LEU A 397 2.05 27.39 15.03
CA LEU A 397 2.44 28.55 14.23
C LEU A 397 1.91 29.87 14.80
N LYS A 398 0.67 29.92 15.30
CA LYS A 398 0.13 31.10 16.01
C LYS A 398 0.96 31.44 17.25
N LYS A 399 1.33 30.44 18.05
CA LYS A 399 2.22 30.60 19.21
C LYS A 399 3.61 31.11 18.82
N ALA A 400 4.11 30.70 17.63
CA ALA A 400 5.35 31.19 17.06
C ALA A 400 5.23 32.60 16.43
N GLY A 401 4.04 33.23 16.48
CA GLY A 401 3.81 34.61 16.02
C GLY A 401 3.39 34.73 14.57
N PHE A 402 3.01 33.64 13.90
CA PHE A 402 2.44 33.67 12.55
C PHE A 402 0.92 33.88 12.59
N LYS A 403 0.37 34.60 11.63
CA LYS A 403 -1.06 34.62 11.36
C LYS A 403 -1.43 33.42 10.50
N VAL A 404 -2.35 32.58 10.94
CA VAL A 404 -2.76 31.37 10.23
C VAL A 404 -4.25 31.39 9.93
N GLU A 405 -4.59 31.18 8.66
CA GLU A 405 -5.95 30.96 8.19
C GLU A 405 -6.13 29.48 7.85
N LEU A 406 -6.91 28.78 8.67
CA LEU A 406 -7.15 27.35 8.48
C LEU A 406 -8.38 27.12 7.59
N ASN A 407 -8.19 26.52 6.42
CA ASN A 407 -9.20 26.19 5.44
C ASN A 407 -9.44 24.67 5.42
N ILE A 408 -10.57 24.23 6.02
CA ILE A 408 -10.96 22.82 6.01
C ILE A 408 -11.94 22.58 4.88
N VAL A 409 -11.57 21.66 3.98
CA VAL A 409 -12.34 21.29 2.78
C VAL A 409 -12.50 19.77 2.70
N ASP A 410 -13.38 19.28 1.83
CA ASP A 410 -13.40 17.86 1.48
C ASP A 410 -12.18 17.48 0.63
N TRP A 411 -11.88 16.18 0.55
CA TRP A 411 -10.67 15.70 -0.14
C TRP A 411 -10.67 16.03 -1.64
N ALA A 412 -11.80 15.90 -2.31
CA ALA A 412 -11.90 16.18 -3.74
C ALA A 412 -11.62 17.67 -4.02
N THR A 413 -12.17 18.56 -3.21
CA THR A 413 -11.91 20.00 -3.24
C THR A 413 -10.43 20.30 -2.97
N LEU A 414 -9.80 19.64 -1.98
CA LEU A 414 -8.36 19.80 -1.72
C LEU A 414 -7.54 19.41 -2.95
N VAL A 415 -7.81 18.23 -3.54
CA VAL A 415 -7.11 17.73 -4.73
C VAL A 415 -7.26 18.66 -5.93
N GLN A 416 -8.42 19.28 -6.10
CA GLN A 416 -8.64 20.29 -7.12
C GLN A 416 -7.88 21.59 -6.82
N ARG A 417 -8.05 22.15 -5.61
CA ARG A 417 -7.51 23.46 -5.23
C ARG A 417 -5.99 23.49 -5.12
N ARG A 418 -5.33 22.37 -4.78
CA ARG A 418 -3.87 22.31 -4.69
C ARG A 418 -3.17 22.64 -6.01
N ASN A 419 -3.88 22.59 -7.15
CA ASN A 419 -3.33 22.93 -8.46
C ASN A 419 -3.35 24.44 -8.76
N ASP A 420 -4.01 25.26 -7.93
CA ASP A 420 -4.01 26.72 -8.05
C ASP A 420 -3.16 27.34 -6.92
N PRO A 421 -1.99 27.94 -7.24
CA PRO A 421 -1.10 28.52 -6.25
C PRO A 421 -1.70 29.70 -5.47
N LYS A 422 -2.77 30.30 -5.94
CA LYS A 422 -3.41 31.47 -5.30
C LYS A 422 -4.31 31.08 -4.12
N LEU A 423 -4.62 29.79 -3.95
CA LEU A 423 -5.63 29.35 -3.00
C LEU A 423 -5.06 28.88 -1.65
N TRP A 424 -3.76 28.65 -1.54
CA TRP A 424 -3.14 28.08 -0.36
C TRP A 424 -1.65 28.42 -0.25
N ASP A 425 -1.09 28.33 0.95
CA ASP A 425 0.34 28.43 1.23
C ASP A 425 0.90 27.10 1.72
N ILE A 426 0.10 26.34 2.50
CA ILE A 426 0.43 24.98 2.95
C ILE A 426 -0.79 24.09 2.74
N TYR A 427 -0.60 22.83 2.33
CA TYR A 427 -1.63 21.81 2.47
C TYR A 427 -1.10 20.53 3.12
N VAL A 428 -1.98 19.88 3.88
CA VAL A 428 -1.70 18.62 4.56
C VAL A 428 -2.10 17.45 3.66
N THR A 429 -1.21 16.48 3.51
CA THR A 429 -1.46 15.27 2.71
C THR A 429 -0.68 14.08 3.26
N HIS A 430 -0.77 12.94 2.58
CA HIS A 430 0.02 11.74 2.87
C HIS A 430 0.36 10.99 1.59
N SER A 431 1.30 10.06 1.71
CA SER A 431 1.63 9.10 0.67
C SER A 431 1.90 7.73 1.30
N GLY A 432 1.69 6.66 0.53
CA GLY A 432 2.24 5.36 0.86
C GLY A 432 3.77 5.38 0.82
N GLN A 433 4.41 4.51 1.58
CA GLN A 433 5.86 4.33 1.54
C GLN A 433 6.21 3.46 0.33
N PHE A 434 6.80 4.08 -0.69
CA PHE A 434 7.31 3.36 -1.86
C PHE A 434 8.81 3.04 -1.69
N PRO A 435 9.29 1.94 -2.29
CA PRO A 435 10.70 1.56 -2.19
C PRO A 435 11.63 2.43 -3.05
N GLU A 436 11.09 3.16 -4.02
CA GLU A 436 11.86 4.02 -4.93
C GLU A 436 11.54 5.50 -4.66
N PRO A 437 12.54 6.32 -4.31
CA PRO A 437 12.33 7.74 -3.97
C PRO A 437 11.61 8.55 -5.04
N MET A 438 11.88 8.28 -6.31
CA MET A 438 11.25 9.02 -7.41
C MET A 438 9.74 8.79 -7.56
N LEU A 439 9.17 7.88 -6.78
CA LEU A 439 7.73 7.61 -6.78
C LEU A 439 6.94 8.43 -5.75
N SER A 440 7.62 8.93 -4.71
CA SER A 440 6.96 9.64 -3.62
C SER A 440 7.96 10.39 -2.74
N PRO A 441 7.68 11.66 -2.39
CA PRO A 441 6.46 12.40 -2.73
C PRO A 441 6.49 12.95 -4.16
N PRO A 442 5.33 13.28 -4.76
CA PRO A 442 5.24 13.85 -6.12
C PRO A 442 6.07 15.11 -6.34
N GLN A 443 6.38 15.87 -5.28
CA GLN A 443 7.18 17.10 -5.32
C GLN A 443 8.62 16.89 -5.81
N LEU A 444 9.10 15.65 -5.80
CA LEU A 444 10.39 15.31 -6.43
C LEU A 444 10.31 15.38 -7.98
N GLY A 445 9.12 15.14 -8.56
CA GLY A 445 8.87 15.35 -9.99
C GLY A 445 8.71 16.84 -10.34
N ASP A 446 8.63 17.12 -11.65
CA ASP A 446 8.40 18.45 -12.15
C ASP A 446 6.91 18.80 -12.22
N GLY A 447 6.58 20.07 -11.99
CA GLY A 447 5.22 20.60 -12.11
C GLY A 447 4.21 20.14 -11.04
N ALA A 448 4.61 19.33 -10.07
CA ALA A 448 3.74 18.93 -8.97
C ALA A 448 3.30 20.16 -8.14
N PRO A 449 2.06 20.13 -7.55
CA PRO A 449 1.63 21.17 -6.62
C PRO A 449 2.66 21.40 -5.50
N GLY A 450 3.01 22.64 -5.25
CA GLY A 450 4.17 23.08 -4.48
C GLY A 450 5.21 23.74 -5.37
N TRP A 451 5.29 23.37 -6.64
CA TRP A 451 6.10 23.96 -7.73
C TRP A 451 7.58 24.13 -7.37
N TRP A 452 8.12 23.19 -6.60
CA TRP A 452 9.54 23.19 -6.25
C TRP A 452 10.40 22.96 -7.50
N ASP A 453 11.05 24.02 -7.95
CA ASP A 453 11.89 24.02 -9.15
C ASP A 453 13.13 24.88 -8.93
N THR A 454 14.21 24.28 -8.42
CA THR A 454 15.46 24.95 -8.10
C THR A 454 16.66 24.26 -8.76
N PRO A 455 17.76 24.99 -9.03
CA PRO A 455 18.99 24.39 -9.53
C PRO A 455 19.55 23.30 -8.61
N ALA A 456 19.45 23.46 -7.28
CA ALA A 456 19.93 22.48 -6.31
C ALA A 456 19.13 21.18 -6.38
N LYS A 457 17.77 21.26 -6.44
CA LYS A 457 16.90 20.10 -6.69
C LYS A 457 17.33 19.37 -7.96
N LYS A 458 17.42 20.09 -9.09
CA LYS A 458 17.73 19.51 -10.40
C LYS A 458 19.07 18.78 -10.38
N ALA A 459 20.10 19.41 -9.84
CA ALA A 459 21.43 18.81 -9.75
C ALA A 459 21.46 17.57 -8.87
N ALA A 460 20.83 17.60 -7.68
CA ALA A 460 20.77 16.47 -6.77
C ALA A 460 19.99 15.29 -7.36
N LEU A 461 18.82 15.53 -7.96
CA LEU A 461 18.01 14.50 -8.60
C LEU A 461 18.65 13.95 -9.86
N GLN A 462 19.32 14.75 -10.67
CA GLN A 462 20.07 14.28 -11.84
C GLN A 462 21.17 13.31 -11.40
N ALA A 463 21.99 13.67 -10.41
CA ALA A 463 23.04 12.79 -9.90
C ALA A 463 22.45 11.48 -9.35
N PHE A 464 21.33 11.55 -8.61
CA PHE A 464 20.64 10.39 -8.06
C PHE A 464 20.05 9.45 -9.14
N ASN A 465 19.48 10.03 -10.20
CA ASN A 465 18.79 9.25 -11.24
C ASN A 465 19.72 8.58 -12.24
N VAL A 466 20.97 9.05 -12.39
CA VAL A 466 21.93 8.43 -13.31
C VAL A 466 22.83 7.38 -12.63
N GLU A 467 22.92 7.37 -11.30
CA GLU A 467 23.77 6.44 -10.56
C GLU A 467 23.12 5.06 -10.47
N SER A 468 23.76 4.04 -11.02
CA SER A 468 23.26 2.65 -11.03
C SER A 468 23.81 1.79 -9.87
N ASP A 469 24.90 2.21 -9.21
CA ASP A 469 25.43 1.51 -8.03
C ASP A 469 24.51 1.77 -6.82
N PRO A 470 23.90 0.74 -6.21
CA PRO A 470 22.93 0.94 -5.13
C PRO A 470 23.50 1.67 -3.90
N ALA A 471 24.76 1.40 -3.53
CA ALA A 471 25.37 2.02 -2.36
C ALA A 471 25.65 3.51 -2.59
N LYS A 472 26.18 3.86 -3.77
CA LYS A 472 26.38 5.26 -4.17
C LYS A 472 25.04 5.99 -4.31
N ARG A 473 24.04 5.30 -4.83
CA ARG A 473 22.68 5.83 -5.00
C ARG A 473 22.05 6.18 -3.65
N GLY A 474 22.24 5.34 -2.61
CA GLY A 474 21.83 5.63 -1.25
C GLY A 474 22.48 6.90 -0.67
N ALA A 475 23.79 7.09 -0.90
CA ALA A 475 24.50 8.30 -0.50
C ALA A 475 24.01 9.57 -1.24
N LEU A 476 23.68 9.44 -2.54
CA LEU A 476 23.10 10.54 -3.33
C LEU A 476 21.68 10.88 -2.89
N TRP A 477 20.90 9.90 -2.44
CA TRP A 477 19.62 10.19 -1.81
C TRP A 477 19.78 11.08 -0.56
N GLY A 478 20.81 10.83 0.26
CA GLY A 478 21.12 11.71 1.39
C GLY A 478 21.32 13.17 0.98
N LYS A 479 21.95 13.42 -0.18
CA LYS A 479 22.07 14.78 -0.72
C LYS A 479 20.73 15.36 -1.16
N VAL A 480 19.86 14.58 -1.79
CA VAL A 480 18.50 15.02 -2.13
C VAL A 480 17.73 15.38 -0.87
N GLN A 481 17.79 14.53 0.16
CA GLN A 481 17.12 14.79 1.44
C GLN A 481 17.66 16.06 2.12
N GLN A 482 18.98 16.33 2.05
CA GLN A 482 19.56 17.57 2.56
C GLN A 482 18.96 18.79 1.84
N VAL A 483 18.86 18.76 0.51
CA VAL A 483 18.26 19.87 -0.27
C VAL A 483 16.79 20.08 0.12
N VAL A 484 16.05 19.01 0.42
CA VAL A 484 14.66 19.14 0.93
C VAL A 484 14.64 19.90 2.26
N TYR A 485 15.55 19.60 3.19
CA TYR A 485 15.63 20.28 4.47
C TYR A 485 16.11 21.74 4.34
N ASP A 486 17.02 22.00 3.41
CA ASP A 486 17.57 23.35 3.18
C ASP A 486 16.53 24.28 2.51
N GLU A 487 15.77 23.77 1.55
CA GLU A 487 14.82 24.57 0.76
C GLU A 487 13.37 24.50 1.23
N VAL A 488 13.03 23.49 2.03
CA VAL A 488 11.71 23.26 2.63
C VAL A 488 10.55 23.35 1.63
N PRO A 489 10.57 22.59 0.51
CA PRO A 489 9.43 22.55 -0.41
C PRO A 489 8.26 21.75 0.17
N TYR A 490 8.56 20.85 1.05
CA TYR A 490 7.62 20.07 1.88
C TYR A 490 8.30 19.62 3.18
N VAL A 491 7.51 19.30 4.18
CA VAL A 491 7.99 18.78 5.46
C VAL A 491 7.46 17.36 5.65
N ASN A 492 8.36 16.41 5.79
CA ASN A 492 8.03 15.05 6.22
C ASN A 492 7.71 15.09 7.73
N VAL A 493 6.46 14.78 8.09
CA VAL A 493 6.02 14.82 9.50
C VAL A 493 6.49 13.57 10.27
N GLY A 494 6.77 12.48 9.57
CA GLY A 494 7.19 11.21 10.12
C GLY A 494 6.60 10.05 9.32
N LYS A 495 6.41 8.89 9.96
CA LYS A 495 5.84 7.71 9.31
C LYS A 495 4.63 7.20 10.10
N PHE A 496 3.70 6.53 9.45
CA PHE A 496 2.60 5.86 10.12
C PHE A 496 2.55 4.37 9.78
N ASN A 497 1.99 3.60 10.70
CA ASN A 497 1.80 2.16 10.58
C ASN A 497 0.36 1.86 10.16
N GLY A 498 0.18 0.89 9.27
CA GLY A 498 -1.15 0.38 8.90
C GLY A 498 -1.66 -0.62 9.92
N LEU A 499 -2.98 -0.71 10.08
CA LEU A 499 -3.64 -1.74 10.89
C LEU A 499 -4.45 -2.66 9.98
N SER A 500 -4.23 -3.95 10.12
CA SER A 500 -5.03 -5.02 9.55
C SER A 500 -5.31 -6.06 10.64
N ALA A 501 -6.14 -7.06 10.37
CA ALA A 501 -6.35 -8.15 11.29
C ALA A 501 -6.42 -9.49 10.56
N ARG A 502 -6.02 -10.56 11.22
CA ARG A 502 -6.17 -11.92 10.70
C ARG A 502 -6.87 -12.85 11.69
N SER A 503 -7.52 -13.86 11.16
CA SER A 503 -7.94 -15.02 11.95
C SER A 503 -6.71 -15.79 12.49
N PRO A 504 -6.77 -16.39 13.68
CA PRO A 504 -5.75 -17.35 14.14
C PRO A 504 -5.56 -18.54 13.19
N ALA A 505 -6.58 -18.86 12.40
CA ALA A 505 -6.52 -19.93 11.40
C ALA A 505 -5.61 -19.58 10.21
N LEU A 506 -5.48 -18.29 9.84
CA LEU A 506 -4.53 -17.84 8.83
C LEU A 506 -3.13 -17.78 9.44
N ASP A 507 -2.34 -18.80 9.22
CA ASP A 507 -1.01 -18.97 9.77
C ASP A 507 0.09 -18.56 8.78
N ASN A 508 1.28 -18.22 9.30
CA ASN A 508 2.46 -17.82 8.52
C ASN A 508 2.26 -16.60 7.57
N TYR A 509 1.24 -15.78 7.84
CA TYR A 509 1.06 -14.51 7.11
C TYR A 509 2.14 -13.50 7.50
N GLN A 510 2.72 -12.82 6.52
CA GLN A 510 3.73 -11.77 6.70
C GLN A 510 3.13 -10.40 6.41
N PRO A 511 3.22 -9.43 7.34
CA PRO A 511 2.77 -8.05 7.09
C PRO A 511 3.52 -7.42 5.91
N ALA A 512 2.78 -6.76 5.01
CA ALA A 512 3.35 -6.12 3.84
C ALA A 512 2.48 -4.94 3.39
N THR A 513 3.08 -3.95 2.72
CA THR A 513 2.37 -2.79 2.16
C THR A 513 1.29 -3.21 1.15
N TRP A 514 1.61 -4.15 0.29
CA TRP A 514 0.65 -4.84 -0.57
C TRP A 514 0.50 -6.26 -0.03
N PRO A 515 -0.57 -6.58 0.73
CA PRO A 515 -0.79 -7.90 1.31
C PRO A 515 -0.65 -9.04 0.29
N PHE A 516 0.06 -10.08 0.67
CA PHE A 516 0.21 -11.28 -0.13
C PHE A 516 -0.04 -12.54 0.71
N PHE A 517 -0.51 -13.62 0.05
CA PHE A 517 -0.99 -14.82 0.74
C PHE A 517 -0.30 -16.11 0.27
N TRP A 518 0.70 -16.02 -0.63
CA TRP A 518 1.62 -17.14 -0.80
C TRP A 518 2.41 -17.35 0.49
N ASN A 519 2.80 -18.58 0.76
CA ASN A 519 3.45 -19.05 2.00
C ASN A 519 2.56 -18.96 3.25
N ALA A 520 1.38 -18.36 3.20
CA ALA A 520 0.36 -18.44 4.24
C ALA A 520 -0.44 -19.75 4.09
N LYS A 521 -0.98 -20.27 5.19
CA LYS A 521 -1.80 -21.48 5.20
C LYS A 521 -3.01 -21.33 6.12
N ILE A 522 -4.07 -22.10 5.87
CA ILE A 522 -5.19 -22.28 6.79
C ILE A 522 -4.90 -23.51 7.64
N LYS A 523 -5.04 -23.37 8.99
CA LYS A 523 -4.93 -24.46 9.98
C LYS A 523 -6.17 -25.30 10.00
#